data_01372d3ea7d46c2f74d86940285794f8
#
_entry.id   01372d3ea7d46c2f74d86940285794f8
#
_cell.length_a   1.000
_cell.length_b   1.000
_cell.length_c   1.000
_cell.angle_alpha   90.00
_cell.angle_beta   90.00
_cell.angle_gamma   90.00
#
_symmetry.space_group_name_H-M   'P 1'
#
loop_
_entity.id
_entity.type
_entity.pdbx_description
1 polymer ?
#
loop_
_entity_poly.entity_id
_entity_poly.type
_entity_poly.pdbx_seq_one_letter_code
_entity_poly.pdbx_strand_id
1 'polypeptide(L)'
;MKKKQLTAAIMTALMTMSASAYAAEQTTAMDSYELAPVDVAGQRTTETGTMTAETASLGALGGGNVLETPVNVISYTDETLKKSFVPTRGFLNAATNNPSVMVGGASTDNNVELQIRGIEFNTHDILLDGVPGMIMMQNQPTNYIGRMEIIAGPNAVVSGIGLQQSASGFVNFVPKKAEAKPNLDITTSYASSRYFSHGIDWGQRFGKNQEWGIRVNAETHNGHTTMSGEDLHGRDLYVNIDHEDAKSKSSFLYGYDTEVNHGMPEVLRIKDANWGTSVTRLPAANSVVKNFMPRWALLSHTHRVYLLQHEQKLGRHLTVYAKAGIMHRDWPGYITAKPFLQNDAGDYTLDISGSSTMG
;
A
#
# COMPACT_ATOMS: atom_id res chain seq x y z
N MET A 1 20.09 -8.56 24.15
CA MET A 1 20.75 -8.38 22.83
C MET A 1 20.41 -6.99 22.31
N LYS A 2 21.42 -6.23 21.85
CA LYS A 2 21.20 -4.87 21.34
C LYS A 2 20.46 -4.95 20.00
N LYS A 3 19.45 -4.12 19.77
CA LYS A 3 18.62 -4.11 18.54
C LYS A 3 19.41 -4.24 17.23
N LYS A 4 20.61 -3.63 17.16
CA LYS A 4 21.51 -3.73 15.99
C LYS A 4 22.04 -5.16 15.71
N GLN A 5 22.17 -5.99 16.73
CA GLN A 5 22.64 -7.38 16.55
C GLN A 5 21.54 -8.30 16.02
N LEU A 6 20.27 -8.01 16.36
CA LEU A 6 19.15 -8.78 15.85
C LEU A 6 18.93 -8.50 14.35
N THR A 7 19.04 -7.24 13.93
CA THR A 7 18.91 -6.87 12.52
C THR A 7 20.01 -7.49 11.65
N ALA A 8 21.27 -7.48 12.15
CA ALA A 8 22.38 -8.12 11.46
C ALA A 8 22.21 -9.65 11.37
N ALA A 9 21.71 -10.28 12.44
CA ALA A 9 21.47 -11.73 12.45
C ALA A 9 20.36 -12.15 11.47
N ILE A 10 19.30 -11.36 11.35
CA ILE A 10 18.22 -11.61 10.38
C ILE A 10 18.72 -11.43 8.94
N MET A 11 19.52 -10.39 8.67
CA MET A 11 20.14 -10.17 7.35
C MET A 11 21.09 -11.31 6.98
N THR A 12 21.92 -11.78 7.93
CA THR A 12 22.85 -12.88 7.69
C THR A 12 22.10 -14.20 7.49
N ALA A 13 21.04 -14.46 8.23
CA ALA A 13 20.22 -15.65 8.07
C ALA A 13 19.48 -15.67 6.71
N LEU A 14 18.99 -14.53 6.24
CA LEU A 14 18.38 -14.40 4.92
C LEU A 14 19.41 -14.60 3.78
N MET A 15 20.63 -14.08 3.94
CA MET A 15 21.70 -14.30 2.94
C MET A 15 22.20 -15.75 2.89
N THR A 16 22.25 -16.45 4.00
CA THR A 16 22.65 -17.87 4.02
C THR A 16 21.59 -18.79 3.43
N MET A 17 20.31 -18.46 3.55
CA MET A 17 19.21 -19.22 2.93
C MET A 17 19.22 -19.08 1.39
N SER A 18 19.56 -17.91 0.85
CA SER A 18 19.66 -17.71 -0.59
C SER A 18 20.84 -18.45 -1.23
N ALA A 19 21.98 -18.54 -0.54
CA ALA A 19 23.15 -19.27 -1.03
C ALA A 19 22.93 -20.79 -1.11
N SER A 20 22.16 -21.37 -0.19
CA SER A 20 21.83 -22.80 -0.23
C SER A 20 20.82 -23.16 -1.34
N ALA A 21 19.93 -22.25 -1.73
CA ALA A 21 19.02 -22.47 -2.85
C ALA A 21 19.74 -22.49 -4.20
N TYR A 22 20.76 -21.64 -4.37
CA TYR A 22 21.59 -21.58 -5.60
C TYR A 22 22.51 -22.81 -5.78
N ALA A 23 22.96 -23.43 -4.67
CA ALA A 23 23.81 -24.61 -4.73
C ALA A 23 23.05 -25.91 -5.04
N ALA A 24 21.73 -25.94 -4.86
CA ALA A 24 20.89 -27.11 -5.14
C ALA A 24 20.53 -27.27 -6.63
N GLU A 25 20.77 -26.29 -7.46
CA GLU A 25 20.37 -26.29 -8.87
C GLU A 25 21.40 -26.94 -9.83
N GLN A 26 22.59 -27.36 -9.30
CA GLN A 26 23.67 -27.89 -10.14
C GLN A 26 23.83 -29.41 -10.18
N THR A 27 22.97 -30.17 -9.55
CA THR A 27 23.05 -31.66 -9.64
C THR A 27 21.65 -32.26 -9.65
N THR A 28 21.09 -32.46 -10.83
CA THR A 28 20.46 -33.69 -11.32
C THR A 28 19.70 -33.42 -12.62
N ALA A 29 20.12 -34.08 -13.70
CA ALA A 29 19.27 -34.28 -14.86
C ALA A 29 18.07 -35.11 -14.41
N MET A 30 16.90 -34.49 -14.36
CA MET A 30 15.65 -35.18 -14.07
C MET A 30 14.90 -35.44 -15.36
N ASP A 31 14.49 -36.70 -15.54
CA ASP A 31 13.53 -37.12 -16.55
C ASP A 31 12.33 -36.20 -16.57
N SER A 32 11.94 -35.77 -17.75
CA SER A 32 10.75 -34.94 -17.95
C SER A 32 9.50 -35.78 -17.68
N TYR A 33 8.95 -35.66 -16.48
CA TYR A 33 7.57 -36.05 -16.22
C TYR A 33 6.67 -34.90 -16.67
N GLU A 34 5.94 -35.14 -17.73
CA GLU A 34 4.81 -34.29 -18.14
C GLU A 34 3.71 -34.45 -17.09
N LEU A 35 3.69 -33.55 -16.12
CA LEU A 35 2.56 -33.43 -15.19
C LEU A 35 1.37 -32.91 -16.00
N ALA A 36 0.20 -33.56 -15.83
CA ALA A 36 -1.05 -33.04 -16.35
C ALA A 36 -1.16 -31.54 -15.96
N PRO A 37 -1.65 -30.68 -16.87
CA PRO A 37 -1.75 -29.25 -16.57
C PRO A 37 -2.61 -29.11 -15.31
N VAL A 38 -1.97 -28.78 -14.19
CA VAL A 38 -2.65 -28.27 -13.03
C VAL A 38 -3.09 -26.89 -13.48
N ASP A 39 -4.38 -26.75 -13.72
CA ASP A 39 -4.99 -25.44 -13.98
C ASP A 39 -4.91 -24.67 -12.66
N VAL A 40 -3.72 -24.12 -12.40
CA VAL A 40 -3.48 -23.23 -11.29
C VAL A 40 -4.07 -21.90 -11.76
N ALA A 41 -5.38 -21.75 -11.53
CA ALA A 41 -6.01 -20.45 -11.49
C ALA A 41 -5.54 -19.71 -10.22
N GLY A 42 -4.23 -19.75 -9.99
CA GLY A 42 -3.52 -18.88 -9.10
C GLY A 42 -3.53 -17.52 -9.77
N GLN A 43 -4.33 -16.60 -9.24
CA GLN A 43 -4.23 -15.22 -9.66
C GLN A 43 -2.78 -14.80 -9.49
N ARG A 44 -2.08 -14.58 -10.59
CA ARG A 44 -0.76 -13.95 -10.53
C ARG A 44 -0.94 -12.64 -9.80
N THR A 45 -0.36 -12.52 -8.65
CA THR A 45 -0.36 -11.24 -7.91
C THR A 45 0.60 -10.24 -8.54
N THR A 46 1.55 -10.72 -9.34
CA THR A 46 2.52 -9.92 -10.10
C THR A 46 2.48 -10.31 -11.57
N GLU A 47 2.16 -9.37 -12.44
CA GLU A 47 2.24 -9.50 -13.89
C GLU A 47 3.43 -8.68 -14.37
N THR A 48 4.56 -9.35 -14.60
CA THR A 48 5.82 -8.68 -14.99
C THR A 48 5.67 -8.10 -16.41
N GLY A 49 5.99 -6.83 -16.55
CA GLY A 49 6.07 -6.13 -17.84
C GLY A 49 4.78 -5.47 -18.31
N THR A 50 3.67 -5.57 -17.57
CA THR A 50 2.41 -4.90 -17.89
C THR A 50 2.03 -3.83 -16.87
N MET A 51 1.37 -2.75 -17.32
CA MET A 51 0.90 -1.67 -16.46
C MET A 51 -0.40 -2.03 -15.74
N THR A 52 -1.23 -2.85 -16.36
CA THR A 52 -2.52 -3.30 -15.85
C THR A 52 -2.60 -4.81 -15.85
N ALA A 53 -3.24 -5.37 -14.83
CA ALA A 53 -3.50 -6.79 -14.74
C ALA A 53 -4.80 -7.15 -15.48
N GLU A 54 -4.84 -8.33 -16.08
CA GLU A 54 -6.03 -8.85 -16.77
C GLU A 54 -7.07 -9.39 -15.79
N THR A 55 -6.70 -9.59 -14.54
CA THR A 55 -7.56 -10.17 -13.52
C THR A 55 -7.81 -9.21 -12.35
N ALA A 56 -8.96 -9.33 -11.72
CA ALA A 56 -9.31 -8.60 -10.51
C ALA A 56 -9.88 -9.55 -9.45
N SER A 57 -9.72 -9.16 -8.19
CA SER A 57 -10.28 -9.84 -7.02
C SER A 57 -11.57 -9.16 -6.61
N LEU A 58 -12.70 -9.77 -6.88
CA LEU A 58 -14.01 -9.15 -6.68
C LEU A 58 -14.66 -9.50 -5.33
N GLY A 59 -13.85 -9.70 -4.30
CA GLY A 59 -14.37 -10.02 -2.96
C GLY A 59 -15.29 -11.26 -2.97
N ALA A 60 -16.55 -11.07 -2.58
CA ALA A 60 -17.53 -12.15 -2.52
C ALA A 60 -17.88 -12.78 -3.90
N LEU A 61 -17.64 -12.07 -4.99
CA LEU A 61 -17.87 -12.60 -6.35
C LEU A 61 -16.68 -13.42 -6.88
N GLY A 62 -15.63 -13.57 -6.09
CA GLY A 62 -14.41 -14.27 -6.50
C GLY A 62 -13.52 -13.42 -7.40
N GLY A 63 -12.50 -14.06 -8.00
CA GLY A 63 -11.62 -13.43 -8.98
C GLY A 63 -12.04 -13.79 -10.41
N GLY A 64 -11.76 -12.89 -11.34
CA GLY A 64 -12.08 -13.10 -12.74
C GLY A 64 -11.33 -12.15 -13.67
N ASN A 65 -11.52 -12.36 -14.98
CA ASN A 65 -10.99 -11.45 -15.99
C ASN A 65 -11.70 -10.09 -15.86
N VAL A 66 -10.93 -9.01 -15.89
CA VAL A 66 -11.43 -7.63 -15.78
C VAL A 66 -12.50 -7.32 -16.82
N LEU A 67 -12.36 -7.83 -18.05
CA LEU A 67 -13.31 -7.60 -19.14
C LEU A 67 -14.62 -8.40 -19.01
N GLU A 68 -14.63 -9.44 -18.20
CA GLU A 68 -15.79 -10.31 -17.99
C GLU A 68 -16.52 -10.00 -16.68
N THR A 69 -16.01 -9.03 -15.90
CA THR A 69 -16.61 -8.67 -14.64
C THR A 69 -17.79 -7.71 -14.82
N PRO A 70 -18.89 -7.84 -14.04
CA PRO A 70 -20.06 -6.96 -14.15
C PRO A 70 -19.84 -5.59 -13.47
N VAL A 71 -18.60 -5.22 -13.17
CA VAL A 71 -18.23 -3.98 -12.49
C VAL A 71 -17.11 -3.26 -13.24
N ASN A 72 -17.06 -1.94 -13.12
CA ASN A 72 -15.97 -1.17 -13.67
C ASN A 72 -14.76 -1.27 -12.74
N VAL A 73 -13.78 -2.06 -13.12
CA VAL A 73 -12.54 -2.28 -12.37
C VAL A 73 -11.32 -2.05 -13.25
N ILE A 74 -10.32 -1.39 -12.67
CA ILE A 74 -8.97 -1.31 -13.24
C ILE A 74 -8.01 -1.89 -12.20
N SER A 75 -7.18 -2.81 -12.63
CA SER A 75 -6.19 -3.49 -11.80
C SER A 75 -4.80 -3.08 -12.24
N TYR A 76 -4.05 -2.41 -11.38
CA TYR A 76 -2.67 -1.98 -11.61
C TYR A 76 -1.69 -2.96 -11.00
N THR A 77 -0.64 -3.28 -11.73
CA THR A 77 0.42 -4.19 -11.29
C THR A 77 1.38 -3.52 -10.30
N ASP A 78 2.20 -4.30 -9.61
CA ASP A 78 3.28 -3.80 -8.77
C ASP A 78 4.30 -2.98 -9.56
N GLU A 79 4.48 -3.26 -10.85
CA GLU A 79 5.36 -2.48 -11.71
C GLU A 79 4.83 -1.06 -11.90
N THR A 80 3.51 -0.88 -12.04
CA THR A 80 2.89 0.45 -12.07
C THR A 80 3.10 1.20 -10.76
N LEU A 81 2.95 0.52 -9.63
CA LEU A 81 3.20 1.11 -8.33
C LEU A 81 4.66 1.54 -8.19
N LYS A 82 5.62 0.71 -8.59
CA LYS A 82 7.06 1.04 -8.58
C LYS A 82 7.41 2.20 -9.49
N LYS A 83 6.91 2.23 -10.74
CA LYS A 83 7.16 3.28 -11.73
C LYS A 83 6.52 4.62 -11.35
N SER A 84 5.42 4.59 -10.64
CA SER A 84 4.68 5.76 -10.19
C SER A 84 5.09 6.23 -8.79
N PHE A 85 6.12 5.64 -8.20
CA PHE A 85 6.53 5.91 -6.83
C PHE A 85 6.95 7.36 -6.62
N VAL A 86 6.37 7.97 -5.60
CA VAL A 86 6.77 9.27 -5.05
C VAL A 86 6.78 9.14 -3.53
N PRO A 87 7.83 9.57 -2.82
CA PRO A 87 8.05 9.30 -1.41
C PRO A 87 6.87 9.55 -0.48
N THR A 88 6.09 10.58 -0.74
CA THR A 88 4.97 11.00 0.13
C THR A 88 3.60 10.74 -0.46
N ARG A 89 3.52 10.09 -1.61
CA ARG A 89 2.24 9.81 -2.29
C ARG A 89 1.89 8.34 -2.39
N GLY A 90 2.83 7.44 -2.10
CA GLY A 90 2.60 6.02 -2.15
C GLY A 90 1.84 5.58 -3.41
N PHE A 91 0.71 4.93 -3.24
CA PHE A 91 -0.13 4.43 -4.33
C PHE A 91 -0.93 5.52 -5.07
N LEU A 92 -1.08 6.73 -4.49
CA LEU A 92 -1.91 7.79 -5.07
C LEU A 92 -1.48 8.16 -6.48
N ASN A 93 -0.17 8.21 -6.70
CA ASN A 93 0.37 8.54 -8.01
C ASN A 93 0.06 7.46 -9.07
N ALA A 94 0.05 6.19 -8.68
CA ALA A 94 -0.38 5.10 -9.55
C ALA A 94 -1.89 5.18 -9.83
N ALA A 95 -2.69 5.56 -8.85
CA ALA A 95 -4.14 5.69 -8.98
C ALA A 95 -4.53 6.77 -10.02
N THR A 96 -3.75 7.84 -10.14
CA THR A 96 -4.00 8.90 -11.14
C THR A 96 -3.76 8.50 -12.59
N ASN A 97 -3.19 7.32 -12.86
CA ASN A 97 -3.18 6.76 -14.21
C ASN A 97 -4.60 6.40 -14.69
N ASN A 98 -5.57 6.31 -13.78
CA ASN A 98 -6.99 6.22 -14.13
C ASN A 98 -7.56 7.63 -14.33
N PRO A 99 -8.05 7.99 -15.53
CA PRO A 99 -8.61 9.33 -15.78
C PRO A 99 -9.88 9.64 -14.96
N SER A 100 -10.51 8.62 -14.37
CA SER A 100 -11.66 8.80 -13.47
C SER A 100 -11.24 9.09 -12.03
N VAL A 101 -9.95 9.03 -11.71
CA VAL A 101 -9.43 9.23 -10.36
C VAL A 101 -8.70 10.56 -10.26
N MET A 102 -9.07 11.34 -9.28
CA MET A 102 -8.39 12.59 -8.92
C MET A 102 -7.83 12.45 -7.51
N VAL A 103 -6.65 13.00 -7.29
CA VAL A 103 -6.06 13.12 -5.96
C VAL A 103 -6.32 14.52 -5.45
N GLY A 104 -6.92 14.60 -4.27
CA GLY A 104 -7.07 15.83 -3.50
C GLY A 104 -5.82 16.14 -2.69
N GLY A 105 -5.81 17.29 -2.04
CA GLY A 105 -4.76 17.71 -1.13
C GLY A 105 -3.44 18.14 -1.77
N ALA A 106 -2.45 18.44 -0.94
CA ALA A 106 -1.11 18.77 -1.37
C ALA A 106 -0.34 17.52 -1.84
N SER A 107 0.62 17.71 -2.74
CA SER A 107 1.37 16.58 -3.32
C SER A 107 2.20 15.78 -2.29
N THR A 108 2.44 16.36 -1.14
CA THR A 108 3.23 15.79 -0.04
C THR A 108 2.42 15.59 1.23
N ASP A 109 1.11 15.91 1.20
CA ASP A 109 0.20 15.62 2.31
C ASP A 109 0.16 14.11 2.58
N ASN A 110 0.37 13.74 3.83
CA ASN A 110 0.40 12.34 4.23
C ASN A 110 -1.00 11.71 4.28
N ASN A 111 -2.05 12.50 4.18
CA ASN A 111 -3.41 11.99 4.06
C ASN A 111 -3.70 11.56 2.62
N VAL A 112 -4.35 10.43 2.52
CA VAL A 112 -4.83 9.89 1.25
C VAL A 112 -6.19 10.48 0.94
N GLU A 113 -6.24 11.42 0.03
CA GLU A 113 -7.49 12.00 -0.46
C GLU A 113 -7.68 11.65 -1.93
N LEU A 114 -8.73 10.92 -2.22
CA LEU A 114 -9.10 10.48 -3.57
C LEU A 114 -10.52 10.92 -3.90
N GLN A 115 -10.74 11.18 -5.18
CA GLN A 115 -12.09 11.26 -5.76
C GLN A 115 -12.16 10.26 -6.91
N ILE A 116 -13.19 9.44 -6.92
CA ILE A 116 -13.47 8.52 -8.03
C ILE A 116 -14.71 9.03 -8.74
N ARG A 117 -14.57 9.37 -10.02
CA ARG A 117 -15.64 9.99 -10.84
C ARG A 117 -16.20 11.29 -10.23
N GLY A 118 -15.33 12.08 -9.61
CA GLY A 118 -15.70 13.36 -8.99
C GLY A 118 -16.42 13.24 -7.63
N ILE A 119 -16.60 12.03 -7.11
CA ILE A 119 -17.19 11.78 -5.79
C ILE A 119 -16.04 11.43 -4.82
N GLU A 120 -16.05 12.06 -3.65
CA GLU A 120 -15.07 11.81 -2.61
C GLU A 120 -15.04 10.31 -2.23
N PHE A 121 -13.84 9.77 -2.16
CA PHE A 121 -13.56 8.42 -1.69
C PHE A 121 -13.02 8.49 -0.28
N ASN A 122 -13.67 7.79 0.62
CA ASN A 122 -13.18 7.70 1.98
C ASN A 122 -12.10 6.63 2.10
N THR A 123 -10.92 7.05 2.53
CA THR A 123 -9.75 6.17 2.61
C THR A 123 -9.85 5.06 3.66
N HIS A 124 -10.80 5.15 4.60
CA HIS A 124 -11.14 4.03 5.48
C HIS A 124 -11.80 2.85 4.72
N ASP A 125 -12.26 3.08 3.50
CA ASP A 125 -12.83 2.04 2.64
C ASP A 125 -11.79 1.38 1.71
N ILE A 126 -10.48 1.61 1.95
CA ILE A 126 -9.44 0.82 1.32
C ILE A 126 -9.46 -0.59 1.91
N LEU A 127 -9.51 -1.57 1.04
CA LEU A 127 -9.51 -2.99 1.40
C LEU A 127 -8.09 -3.56 1.32
N LEU A 128 -7.78 -4.51 2.19
CA LEU A 128 -6.62 -5.37 2.06
C LEU A 128 -7.09 -6.78 1.73
N ASP A 129 -6.83 -7.21 0.51
CA ASP A 129 -7.31 -8.48 -0.04
C ASP A 129 -8.81 -8.72 0.20
N GLY A 130 -9.60 -7.68 -0.02
CA GLY A 130 -11.06 -7.68 0.15
C GLY A 130 -11.55 -7.50 1.59
N VAL A 131 -10.68 -7.28 2.57
CA VAL A 131 -11.07 -7.07 3.98
C VAL A 131 -10.98 -5.59 4.33
N PRO A 132 -12.08 -4.94 4.76
CA PRO A 132 -12.09 -3.54 5.16
C PRO A 132 -11.41 -3.32 6.52
N GLY A 133 -10.97 -2.10 6.77
CA GLY A 133 -10.42 -1.70 8.07
C GLY A 133 -9.01 -2.21 8.37
N MET A 134 -8.31 -2.74 7.37
CA MET A 134 -6.95 -3.25 7.52
C MET A 134 -5.88 -2.25 7.05
N ILE A 135 -6.29 -1.13 6.48
CA ILE A 135 -5.41 -0.09 5.93
C ILE A 135 -5.67 1.22 6.65
N MET A 136 -4.62 1.96 6.92
CA MET A 136 -4.72 3.32 7.48
C MET A 136 -5.04 4.34 6.39
N MET A 137 -5.50 5.52 6.82
CA MET A 137 -5.78 6.65 5.93
C MET A 137 -4.50 7.41 5.50
N GLN A 138 -3.38 7.17 6.15
CA GLN A 138 -2.10 7.78 5.81
C GLN A 138 -1.44 7.10 4.62
N ASN A 139 -0.32 7.68 4.17
CA ASN A 139 0.50 7.07 3.13
C ASN A 139 0.90 5.64 3.51
N GLN A 140 0.79 4.72 2.54
CA GLN A 140 1.03 3.31 2.76
C GLN A 140 2.27 2.85 1.98
N PRO A 141 3.08 1.94 2.54
CA PRO A 141 4.08 1.23 1.78
C PRO A 141 3.44 0.51 0.59
N THR A 142 4.09 0.50 -0.54
CA THR A 142 3.59 -0.16 -1.76
C THR A 142 4.42 -1.37 -2.16
N ASN A 143 5.55 -1.59 -1.52
CA ASN A 143 6.51 -2.65 -1.83
C ASN A 143 5.96 -4.07 -1.65
N TYR A 144 4.98 -4.27 -0.74
CA TYR A 144 4.32 -5.55 -0.49
C TYR A 144 3.08 -5.77 -1.36
N ILE A 145 2.61 -4.74 -2.07
CA ILE A 145 1.40 -4.79 -2.89
C ILE A 145 1.76 -5.38 -4.26
N GLY A 146 1.17 -6.51 -4.60
CA GLY A 146 1.30 -7.13 -5.92
C GLY A 146 0.35 -6.53 -6.94
N ARG A 147 -0.82 -6.07 -6.49
CA ARG A 147 -1.82 -5.47 -7.36
C ARG A 147 -2.69 -4.48 -6.59
N MET A 148 -2.96 -3.34 -7.21
CA MET A 148 -3.93 -2.35 -6.74
C MET A 148 -5.13 -2.33 -7.68
N GLU A 149 -6.31 -2.56 -7.14
CA GLU A 149 -7.56 -2.56 -7.87
C GLU A 149 -8.38 -1.34 -7.51
N ILE A 150 -8.86 -0.61 -8.51
CA ILE A 150 -9.78 0.52 -8.34
C ILE A 150 -11.11 0.12 -8.95
N ILE A 151 -12.13 -0.01 -8.12
CA ILE A 151 -13.47 -0.38 -8.53
C ILE A 151 -14.35 0.84 -8.36
N ALA A 152 -14.90 1.33 -9.47
CA ALA A 152 -15.68 2.55 -9.50
C ALA A 152 -17.19 2.29 -9.44
N GLY A 153 -17.88 3.02 -8.57
CA GLY A 153 -19.33 2.96 -8.36
C GLY A 153 -19.73 2.24 -7.07
N PRO A 154 -21.01 2.29 -6.70
CA PRO A 154 -21.53 1.70 -5.47
C PRO A 154 -21.50 0.17 -5.57
N ASN A 155 -20.53 -0.46 -4.95
CA ASN A 155 -20.23 -1.88 -5.08
C ASN A 155 -20.29 -2.64 -3.75
N ALA A 156 -21.25 -2.32 -2.88
CA ALA A 156 -21.40 -2.97 -1.58
C ALA A 156 -21.54 -4.52 -1.68
N VAL A 157 -22.05 -5.01 -2.80
CA VAL A 157 -22.14 -6.47 -3.07
C VAL A 157 -20.74 -7.09 -3.24
N VAL A 158 -19.80 -6.32 -3.76
CA VAL A 158 -18.42 -6.79 -4.02
C VAL A 158 -17.53 -6.58 -2.79
N SER A 159 -17.58 -5.39 -2.21
CA SER A 159 -16.72 -5.00 -1.07
C SER A 159 -17.27 -5.43 0.28
N GLY A 160 -18.53 -5.86 0.35
CA GLY A 160 -19.23 -5.95 1.61
C GLY A 160 -19.61 -4.57 2.16
N ILE A 161 -19.85 -4.50 3.45
CA ILE A 161 -20.16 -3.24 4.13
C ILE A 161 -18.82 -2.57 4.48
N GLY A 162 -18.48 -1.51 3.77
CA GLY A 162 -17.33 -0.67 4.10
C GLY A 162 -17.53 0.09 5.42
N LEU A 163 -16.45 0.58 6.01
CA LEU A 163 -16.52 1.31 7.28
C LEU A 163 -17.25 2.65 7.13
N GLN A 164 -17.10 3.31 5.99
CA GLN A 164 -17.73 4.60 5.70
C GLN A 164 -18.57 4.64 4.43
N GLN A 165 -18.64 3.53 3.71
CA GLN A 165 -19.53 3.29 2.57
C GLN A 165 -19.43 4.35 1.47
N SER A 166 -18.23 4.54 0.93
CA SER A 166 -18.00 5.45 -0.19
C SER A 166 -18.86 5.10 -1.39
N ALA A 167 -19.70 6.02 -1.81
CA ALA A 167 -20.55 5.85 -3.00
C ALA A 167 -19.75 5.90 -4.31
N SER A 168 -18.53 6.41 -4.26
CA SER A 168 -17.61 6.52 -5.40
C SER A 168 -17.03 5.20 -5.85
N GLY A 169 -16.86 4.26 -4.94
CA GLY A 169 -16.22 2.97 -5.16
C GLY A 169 -15.30 2.56 -4.02
N PHE A 170 -14.33 1.71 -4.32
CA PHE A 170 -13.29 1.32 -3.35
C PHE A 170 -11.96 1.00 -4.05
N VAL A 171 -10.89 1.01 -3.24
CA VAL A 171 -9.56 0.57 -3.63
C VAL A 171 -9.24 -0.70 -2.87
N ASN A 172 -8.70 -1.71 -3.56
CA ASN A 172 -8.29 -2.96 -2.94
C ASN A 172 -6.81 -3.22 -3.20
N PHE A 173 -6.07 -3.46 -2.13
CA PHE A 173 -4.68 -3.89 -2.19
C PHE A 173 -4.59 -5.41 -2.08
N VAL A 174 -4.00 -6.04 -3.09
CA VAL A 174 -3.73 -7.48 -3.09
C VAL A 174 -2.26 -7.69 -2.78
N PRO A 175 -1.91 -8.30 -1.64
CA PRO A 175 -0.53 -8.53 -1.25
C PRO A 175 0.19 -9.50 -2.18
N LYS A 176 1.50 -9.33 -2.31
CA LYS A 176 2.37 -10.28 -2.99
C LYS A 176 2.38 -11.63 -2.29
N LYS A 177 2.39 -12.70 -3.07
CA LYS A 177 2.62 -14.07 -2.64
C LYS A 177 3.87 -14.63 -3.29
N ALA A 178 4.40 -15.72 -2.77
CA ALA A 178 5.51 -16.41 -3.41
C ALA A 178 5.09 -16.97 -4.77
N GLU A 179 5.91 -16.74 -5.77
CA GLU A 179 5.73 -17.27 -7.11
C GLU A 179 6.37 -18.65 -7.27
N ALA A 180 6.04 -19.37 -8.35
CA ALA A 180 6.63 -20.67 -8.63
C ALA A 180 8.16 -20.60 -8.80
N LYS A 181 8.67 -19.48 -9.33
CA LYS A 181 10.11 -19.22 -9.40
C LYS A 181 10.53 -18.40 -8.20
N PRO A 182 11.60 -18.80 -7.48
CA PRO A 182 12.17 -17.97 -6.44
C PRO A 182 12.58 -16.60 -6.99
N ASN A 183 12.37 -15.56 -6.22
CA ASN A 183 12.86 -14.22 -6.54
C ASN A 183 13.60 -13.61 -5.35
N LEU A 184 14.56 -12.76 -5.66
CA LEU A 184 15.23 -11.89 -4.73
C LEU A 184 15.55 -10.58 -5.45
N ASP A 185 14.83 -9.54 -5.10
CA ASP A 185 15.05 -8.19 -5.61
C ASP A 185 15.55 -7.31 -4.48
N ILE A 186 16.69 -6.66 -4.71
CA ILE A 186 17.24 -5.64 -3.80
C ILE A 186 17.17 -4.31 -4.53
N THR A 187 16.46 -3.36 -3.96
CA THR A 187 16.22 -2.06 -4.56
C THR A 187 16.88 -0.97 -3.74
N THR A 188 17.57 -0.07 -4.39
CA THR A 188 18.00 1.19 -3.79
C THR A 188 17.48 2.32 -4.65
N SER A 189 16.74 3.24 -4.04
CA SER A 189 16.15 4.37 -4.73
C SER A 189 16.69 5.68 -4.17
N TYR A 190 16.84 6.65 -5.06
CA TYR A 190 17.14 8.02 -4.71
C TYR A 190 16.07 8.93 -5.32
N ALA A 191 15.46 9.74 -4.50
CA ALA A 191 14.59 10.82 -4.95
C ALA A 191 15.18 12.18 -4.57
N SER A 192 14.60 13.25 -5.07
CA SER A 192 15.13 14.60 -4.87
C SER A 192 15.40 14.93 -3.40
N SER A 193 16.30 15.87 -3.16
CA SER A 193 16.58 16.42 -1.82
C SER A 193 17.13 15.43 -0.78
N ARG A 194 17.85 14.39 -1.19
CA ARG A 194 18.51 13.39 -0.35
C ARG A 194 17.54 12.37 0.27
N TYR A 195 16.44 12.07 -0.36
CA TYR A 195 15.63 10.94 0.03
C TYR A 195 16.25 9.65 -0.54
N PHE A 196 16.50 8.69 0.33
CA PHE A 196 16.99 7.35 -0.02
C PHE A 196 16.04 6.30 0.51
N SER A 197 15.78 5.26 -0.27
CA SER A 197 15.16 4.05 0.21
C SER A 197 15.97 2.82 -0.17
N HIS A 198 15.88 1.80 0.68
CA HIS A 198 16.51 0.50 0.49
C HIS A 198 15.49 -0.58 0.80
N GLY A 199 15.19 -1.40 -0.19
CA GLY A 199 14.18 -2.44 -0.11
C GLY A 199 14.70 -3.81 -0.47
N ILE A 200 14.04 -4.84 0.06
CA ILE A 200 14.20 -6.24 -0.30
C ILE A 200 12.82 -6.85 -0.56
N ASP A 201 12.71 -7.61 -1.63
CA ASP A 201 11.55 -8.41 -1.99
C ASP A 201 12.04 -9.83 -2.29
N TRP A 202 11.78 -10.74 -1.35
CA TRP A 202 12.19 -12.14 -1.47
C TRP A 202 10.99 -13.06 -1.37
N GLY A 203 10.95 -14.03 -2.28
CA GLY A 203 9.90 -15.02 -2.32
C GLY A 203 10.39 -16.39 -2.74
N GLN A 204 9.88 -17.43 -2.11
CA GLN A 204 10.19 -18.79 -2.45
C GLN A 204 9.03 -19.71 -2.09
N ARG A 205 8.82 -20.72 -2.93
CA ARG A 205 7.94 -21.86 -2.63
C ARG A 205 8.76 -23.08 -2.26
N PHE A 206 8.18 -23.96 -1.43
CA PHE A 206 8.79 -25.18 -0.94
C PHE A 206 7.73 -26.25 -0.67
N GLY A 207 8.18 -27.48 -0.32
CA GLY A 207 7.38 -28.68 -0.30
C GLY A 207 7.52 -29.49 -1.59
N LYS A 208 7.04 -30.71 -1.57
CA LYS A 208 7.18 -31.65 -2.69
C LYS A 208 6.49 -31.16 -3.99
N ASN A 209 5.36 -30.46 -3.80
CA ASN A 209 4.56 -29.89 -4.89
C ASN A 209 4.58 -28.36 -4.86
N GLN A 210 5.56 -27.75 -4.20
CA GLN A 210 5.63 -26.30 -3.99
C GLN A 210 4.37 -25.71 -3.31
N GLU A 211 3.72 -26.49 -2.47
CA GLU A 211 2.46 -26.15 -1.83
C GLU A 211 2.58 -25.02 -0.80
N TRP A 212 3.76 -24.83 -0.21
CA TRP A 212 4.03 -23.74 0.72
C TRP A 212 4.75 -22.59 0.04
N GLY A 213 4.33 -21.39 0.33
CA GLY A 213 4.98 -20.16 -0.10
C GLY A 213 5.32 -19.25 1.06
N ILE A 214 6.43 -18.52 0.92
CA ILE A 214 6.79 -17.39 1.79
C ILE A 214 7.22 -16.23 0.93
N ARG A 215 6.69 -15.04 1.22
CA ARG A 215 7.13 -13.78 0.61
C ARG A 215 7.45 -12.79 1.71
N VAL A 216 8.59 -12.13 1.59
CA VAL A 216 9.06 -11.11 2.52
C VAL A 216 9.34 -9.84 1.72
N ASN A 217 8.69 -8.77 2.13
CA ASN A 217 8.95 -7.43 1.62
C ASN A 217 9.38 -6.56 2.80
N ALA A 218 10.48 -5.86 2.68
CA ALA A 218 10.93 -4.92 3.68
C ALA A 218 11.56 -3.71 3.02
N GLU A 219 11.33 -2.54 3.56
CA GLU A 219 11.95 -1.29 3.09
C GLU A 219 12.31 -0.42 4.28
N THR A 220 13.33 0.37 4.12
CA THR A 220 13.64 1.50 4.99
C THR A 220 13.92 2.72 4.13
N HIS A 221 13.42 3.86 4.57
CA HIS A 221 13.62 5.11 3.87
C HIS A 221 13.96 6.24 4.83
N ASN A 222 14.69 7.22 4.31
CA ASN A 222 15.11 8.39 5.07
C ASN A 222 15.47 9.53 4.12
N GLY A 223 15.04 10.72 4.43
CA GLY A 223 15.51 11.95 3.78
C GLY A 223 14.47 13.04 3.64
N HIS A 224 14.88 14.07 2.92
CA HIS A 224 14.03 15.22 2.63
C HIS A 224 13.20 14.95 1.38
N THR A 225 11.97 15.46 1.37
CA THR A 225 11.11 15.41 0.20
C THR A 225 11.36 16.60 -0.74
N THR A 226 10.57 16.70 -1.78
CA THR A 226 10.58 17.88 -2.66
C THR A 226 10.09 19.15 -1.98
N MET A 227 9.37 19.01 -0.87
CA MET A 227 8.85 20.12 -0.09
C MET A 227 9.91 20.64 0.87
N SER A 228 10.17 21.92 0.82
CA SER A 228 11.17 22.55 1.70
C SER A 228 10.79 22.40 3.17
N GLY A 229 11.69 21.82 3.97
CA GLY A 229 11.49 21.65 5.42
C GLY A 229 10.73 20.40 5.81
N GLU A 230 10.34 19.55 4.87
CA GLU A 230 9.77 18.25 5.15
C GLU A 230 10.84 17.16 5.19
N ASP A 231 10.76 16.30 6.20
CA ASP A 231 11.70 15.22 6.49
C ASP A 231 10.95 13.94 6.81
N LEU A 232 11.25 12.89 6.09
CA LEU A 232 10.52 11.64 6.13
C LEU A 232 11.44 10.48 6.48
N HIS A 233 11.08 9.69 7.50
CA HIS A 233 11.80 8.47 7.84
C HIS A 233 10.81 7.35 8.15
N GLY A 234 11.08 6.17 7.63
CA GLY A 234 10.21 5.03 7.91
C GLY A 234 10.89 3.70 7.62
N ARG A 235 10.17 2.68 7.96
CA ARG A 235 10.51 1.29 7.67
C ARG A 235 9.28 0.43 7.72
N ASP A 236 9.29 -0.59 6.92
CA ASP A 236 8.24 -1.59 6.89
C ASP A 236 8.79 -3.02 6.80
N LEU A 237 7.94 -3.97 7.14
CA LEU A 237 8.17 -5.40 6.98
C LEU A 237 6.81 -6.08 6.78
N TYR A 238 6.66 -6.72 5.65
CA TYR A 238 5.49 -7.54 5.34
C TYR A 238 5.92 -8.97 5.05
N VAL A 239 5.30 -9.92 5.71
CA VAL A 239 5.55 -11.35 5.54
C VAL A 239 4.24 -12.04 5.21
N ASN A 240 4.19 -12.69 4.05
CA ASN A 240 3.06 -13.49 3.62
C ASN A 240 3.49 -14.97 3.58
N ILE A 241 2.78 -15.80 4.28
CA ILE A 241 2.96 -17.26 4.26
C ILE A 241 1.69 -17.85 3.68
N ASP A 242 1.81 -18.67 2.65
CA ASP A 242 0.67 -19.29 2.02
C ASP A 242 0.86 -20.81 1.87
N HIS A 243 -0.25 -21.51 1.87
CA HIS A 243 -0.36 -22.92 1.51
C HIS A 243 -1.43 -23.07 0.46
N GLU A 244 -1.12 -23.72 -0.64
CA GLU A 244 -2.04 -23.96 -1.73
C GLU A 244 -1.93 -25.40 -2.22
N ASP A 245 -3.07 -26.10 -2.24
CA ASP A 245 -3.21 -27.41 -2.84
C ASP A 245 -4.43 -27.44 -3.78
N ALA A 246 -4.73 -28.62 -4.35
CA ALA A 246 -5.83 -28.76 -5.30
C ALA A 246 -7.21 -28.40 -4.73
N LYS A 247 -7.38 -28.45 -3.41
CA LYS A 247 -8.67 -28.26 -2.74
C LYS A 247 -8.73 -27.06 -1.82
N SER A 248 -7.59 -26.58 -1.35
CA SER A 248 -7.55 -25.52 -0.35
C SER A 248 -6.48 -24.47 -0.65
N LYS A 249 -6.78 -23.24 -0.25
CA LYS A 249 -5.82 -22.14 -0.23
C LYS A 249 -5.91 -21.47 1.12
N SER A 250 -4.77 -21.33 1.78
CA SER A 250 -4.66 -20.61 3.05
C SER A 250 -3.55 -19.58 2.94
N SER A 251 -3.71 -18.44 3.58
CA SER A 251 -2.62 -17.46 3.69
C SER A 251 -2.70 -16.71 5.01
N PHE A 252 -1.53 -16.33 5.50
CA PHE A 252 -1.35 -15.48 6.65
C PHE A 252 -0.42 -14.34 6.27
N LEU A 253 -0.89 -13.10 6.39
CA LEU A 253 -0.11 -11.89 6.22
C LEU A 253 0.13 -11.24 7.57
N TYR A 254 1.39 -10.98 7.86
CA TYR A 254 1.83 -10.06 8.89
C TYR A 254 2.42 -8.82 8.23
N GLY A 255 1.97 -7.65 8.64
CA GLY A 255 2.51 -6.36 8.23
C GLY A 255 2.89 -5.51 9.43
N TYR A 256 4.00 -4.82 9.31
CA TYR A 256 4.47 -3.80 10.24
C TYR A 256 5.04 -2.64 9.43
N ASP A 257 4.57 -1.45 9.70
CA ASP A 257 5.18 -0.23 9.17
C ASP A 257 5.19 0.87 10.23
N THR A 258 6.15 1.76 10.11
CA THR A 258 6.25 2.96 10.93
C THR A 258 6.85 4.09 10.11
N GLU A 259 6.27 5.26 10.23
CA GLU A 259 6.75 6.46 9.54
C GLU A 259 6.71 7.64 10.50
N VAL A 260 7.68 8.51 10.34
CA VAL A 260 7.76 9.81 11.00
C VAL A 260 7.96 10.87 9.93
N ASN A 261 7.04 11.81 9.86
CA ASN A 261 7.09 12.95 8.95
C ASN A 261 7.19 14.23 9.76
N HIS A 262 8.32 14.93 9.66
CA HIS A 262 8.52 16.25 10.23
C HIS A 262 8.25 17.33 9.17
N GLY A 263 7.63 18.43 9.60
CA GLY A 263 7.28 19.51 8.69
C GLY A 263 6.28 19.09 7.62
N MET A 264 5.43 18.12 7.93
CA MET A 264 4.39 17.62 7.05
C MET A 264 3.57 18.77 6.47
N PRO A 265 3.52 18.93 5.14
CA PRO A 265 2.83 20.06 4.52
C PRO A 265 1.31 19.97 4.71
N GLU A 266 0.71 21.11 4.85
CA GLU A 266 -0.73 21.29 4.89
C GLU A 266 -1.19 22.26 3.81
N VAL A 267 -2.42 22.12 3.37
CA VAL A 267 -3.02 23.06 2.41
C VAL A 267 -3.33 24.39 3.09
N LEU A 268 -3.11 25.48 2.37
CA LEU A 268 -3.54 26.81 2.80
C LEU A 268 -5.07 26.85 2.76
N ARG A 269 -5.69 27.04 3.91
CA ARG A 269 -7.13 27.04 4.08
C ARG A 269 -7.68 28.45 4.06
N ILE A 270 -8.90 28.61 3.58
CA ILE A 270 -9.66 29.85 3.66
C ILE A 270 -10.83 29.58 4.61
N LYS A 271 -10.94 30.36 5.68
CA LYS A 271 -12.14 30.34 6.52
C LYS A 271 -13.26 31.08 5.77
N ASP A 272 -14.48 30.64 5.94
CA ASP A 272 -15.64 31.33 5.36
C ASP A 272 -15.85 32.72 6.00
N ALA A 273 -16.74 33.52 5.42
CA ALA A 273 -17.03 34.88 5.89
C ALA A 273 -17.48 34.95 7.37
N ASN A 274 -18.01 33.86 7.92
CA ASN A 274 -18.43 33.80 9.33
C ASN A 274 -17.25 33.77 10.31
N TRP A 275 -16.04 33.54 9.81
CA TRP A 275 -14.80 33.49 10.61
C TRP A 275 -13.96 34.77 10.52
N GLY A 276 -14.53 35.85 9.96
CA GLY A 276 -13.89 37.17 9.94
C GLY A 276 -12.70 37.28 8.99
N THR A 277 -12.70 36.55 7.88
CA THR A 277 -11.67 36.69 6.85
C THR A 277 -12.09 37.70 5.80
N SER A 278 -11.12 38.47 5.27
CA SER A 278 -11.29 39.38 4.16
C SER A 278 -10.68 38.88 2.85
N VAL A 279 -10.72 37.59 2.65
CA VAL A 279 -10.21 36.96 1.41
C VAL A 279 -11.26 37.09 0.32
N THR A 280 -10.96 37.81 -0.73
CA THR A 280 -11.85 38.05 -1.88
C THR A 280 -11.35 37.34 -3.14
N ARG A 281 -10.07 36.95 -3.17
CA ARG A 281 -9.45 36.23 -4.29
C ARG A 281 -8.44 35.22 -3.80
N LEU A 282 -8.25 34.16 -4.59
CA LEU A 282 -7.20 33.19 -4.32
C LEU A 282 -5.82 33.81 -4.55
N PRO A 283 -4.84 33.54 -3.71
CA PRO A 283 -3.46 33.92 -3.94
C PRO A 283 -2.96 33.37 -5.29
N ALA A 284 -2.06 34.11 -5.93
CA ALA A 284 -1.36 33.62 -7.12
C ALA A 284 -0.59 32.33 -6.75
N ALA A 285 -0.60 31.36 -7.67
CA ALA A 285 0.20 30.15 -7.49
C ALA A 285 1.68 30.51 -7.32
N ASN A 286 2.30 29.96 -6.30
CA ASN A 286 3.74 30.16 -6.08
C ASN A 286 4.54 29.44 -7.17
N SER A 287 5.55 30.13 -7.69
CA SER A 287 6.53 29.52 -8.59
C SER A 287 7.53 28.61 -7.88
N VAL A 288 7.53 28.63 -6.55
CA VAL A 288 8.43 27.85 -5.70
C VAL A 288 7.60 27.00 -4.74
N VAL A 289 8.00 25.76 -4.58
CA VAL A 289 7.39 24.83 -3.61
C VAL A 289 7.75 25.33 -2.21
N LYS A 290 6.79 25.96 -1.54
CA LYS A 290 6.94 26.46 -0.17
C LYS A 290 6.10 25.61 0.77
N ASN A 291 6.74 25.22 1.87
CA ASN A 291 6.07 24.62 2.99
C ASN A 291 5.74 25.70 4.02
N PHE A 292 4.46 25.87 4.34
CA PHE A 292 4.00 26.81 5.37
C PHE A 292 4.11 26.20 6.78
N MET A 293 4.38 24.91 6.84
CA MET A 293 4.45 24.18 8.10
C MET A 293 5.78 24.42 8.79
N PRO A 294 5.78 24.64 10.09
CA PRO A 294 7.00 24.67 10.86
C PRO A 294 7.62 23.27 10.95
N ARG A 295 8.94 23.21 11.00
CA ARG A 295 9.69 21.93 11.06
C ARG A 295 9.39 21.07 12.31
N TRP A 296 8.83 21.67 13.34
CA TRP A 296 8.41 20.95 14.54
C TRP A 296 7.04 20.26 14.37
N ALA A 297 6.28 20.60 13.34
CA ALA A 297 5.06 19.84 13.03
C ALA A 297 5.45 18.38 12.69
N LEU A 298 4.70 17.47 13.27
CA LEU A 298 5.08 16.05 13.30
C LEU A 298 3.85 15.19 13.09
N LEU A 299 3.97 14.23 12.21
CA LEU A 299 3.09 13.06 12.17
C LEU A 299 3.95 11.82 12.35
N SER A 300 3.65 11.02 13.36
CA SER A 300 4.28 9.72 13.55
C SER A 300 3.20 8.66 13.68
N HIS A 301 3.35 7.56 12.95
CA HIS A 301 2.46 6.43 13.07
C HIS A 301 3.22 5.11 13.10
N THR A 302 2.59 4.13 13.71
CA THR A 302 3.00 2.73 13.64
C THR A 302 1.76 1.90 13.37
N HIS A 303 1.85 1.01 12.41
CA HIS A 303 0.78 0.15 11.97
C HIS A 303 1.22 -1.31 12.03
N ARG A 304 0.34 -2.18 12.52
CA ARG A 304 0.51 -3.63 12.51
C ARG A 304 -0.76 -4.26 11.99
N VAL A 305 -0.63 -5.13 11.02
CA VAL A 305 -1.76 -5.85 10.44
C VAL A 305 -1.50 -7.35 10.45
N TYR A 306 -2.55 -8.10 10.77
CA TYR A 306 -2.59 -9.55 10.72
C TYR A 306 -3.82 -9.92 9.91
N LEU A 307 -3.64 -10.69 8.84
CA LEU A 307 -4.74 -11.13 7.99
C LEU A 307 -4.62 -12.63 7.74
N LEU A 308 -5.63 -13.37 8.15
CA LEU A 308 -5.76 -14.81 7.91
C LEU A 308 -6.85 -15.05 6.88
N GLN A 309 -6.58 -15.92 5.94
CA GLN A 309 -7.53 -16.29 4.89
C GLN A 309 -7.51 -17.78 4.67
N HIS A 310 -8.68 -18.34 4.40
CA HIS A 310 -8.84 -19.73 4.01
C HIS A 310 -9.93 -19.88 2.97
N GLU A 311 -9.64 -20.65 1.94
CA GLU A 311 -10.57 -21.06 0.90
C GLU A 311 -10.56 -22.58 0.80
N GLN A 312 -11.74 -23.19 0.72
CA GLN A 312 -11.91 -24.63 0.63
C GLN A 312 -12.90 -24.99 -0.48
N LYS A 313 -12.48 -25.78 -1.43
CA LYS A 313 -13.36 -26.42 -2.42
C LYS A 313 -14.03 -27.65 -1.81
N LEU A 314 -15.36 -27.63 -1.67
CA LEU A 314 -16.17 -28.71 -1.11
C LEU A 314 -16.82 -29.58 -2.20
N GLY A 315 -16.28 -29.58 -3.39
CA GLY A 315 -16.80 -30.33 -4.52
C GLY A 315 -16.59 -29.57 -5.84
N ARG A 316 -17.34 -29.95 -6.86
CA ARG A 316 -17.20 -29.33 -8.20
C ARG A 316 -17.84 -27.94 -8.31
N HIS A 317 -18.82 -27.63 -7.44
CA HIS A 317 -19.64 -26.43 -7.57
C HIS A 317 -19.70 -25.56 -6.31
N LEU A 318 -19.05 -25.98 -5.23
CA LEU A 318 -19.08 -25.24 -3.96
C LEU A 318 -17.66 -24.94 -3.48
N THR A 319 -17.38 -23.68 -3.32
CA THR A 319 -16.17 -23.16 -2.64
C THR A 319 -16.63 -22.29 -1.48
N VAL A 320 -16.09 -22.53 -0.31
CA VAL A 320 -16.29 -21.69 0.88
C VAL A 320 -14.99 -20.99 1.20
N TYR A 321 -15.10 -19.75 1.65
CA TYR A 321 -13.96 -18.97 2.06
C TYR A 321 -14.26 -18.20 3.35
N ALA A 322 -13.23 -17.96 4.12
CA ALA A 322 -13.27 -17.13 5.32
C ALA A 322 -12.03 -16.25 5.38
N LYS A 323 -12.22 -15.00 5.79
CA LYS A 323 -11.14 -14.05 6.02
C LYS A 323 -11.34 -13.39 7.37
N ALA A 324 -10.28 -13.23 8.14
CA ALA A 324 -10.28 -12.54 9.43
C ALA A 324 -9.00 -11.73 9.56
N GLY A 325 -9.12 -10.51 10.05
CA GLY A 325 -7.99 -9.63 10.23
C GLY A 325 -8.10 -8.78 11.49
N ILE A 326 -6.95 -8.36 11.98
CA ILE A 326 -6.80 -7.41 13.07
C ILE A 326 -5.77 -6.37 12.64
N MET A 327 -6.12 -5.10 12.80
CA MET A 327 -5.23 -3.99 12.59
C MET A 327 -5.06 -3.24 13.91
N HIS A 328 -3.82 -2.94 14.24
CA HIS A 328 -3.46 -2.09 15.36
C HIS A 328 -2.68 -0.89 14.85
N ARG A 329 -3.10 0.29 15.27
CA ARG A 329 -2.51 1.56 14.87
C ARG A 329 -2.19 2.39 16.09
N ASP A 330 -0.96 2.88 16.15
CA ASP A 330 -0.49 3.83 17.16
C ASP A 330 -0.10 5.13 16.48
N TRP A 331 -0.46 6.25 17.07
CA TRP A 331 0.00 7.58 16.70
C TRP A 331 0.80 8.18 17.86
N PRO A 332 2.09 7.83 17.99
CA PRO A 332 2.90 8.29 19.11
C PRO A 332 3.21 9.79 19.07
N GLY A 333 3.02 10.45 17.94
CA GLY A 333 3.17 11.89 17.80
C GLY A 333 2.31 12.44 16.69
N TYR A 334 1.46 13.41 17.02
CA TYR A 334 0.67 14.16 16.05
C TYR A 334 0.62 15.61 16.48
N ILE A 335 1.33 16.47 15.77
CA ILE A 335 1.30 17.92 15.97
C ILE A 335 1.19 18.55 14.60
N THR A 336 0.05 19.16 14.31
CA THR A 336 -0.17 19.88 13.04
C THR A 336 -0.38 21.36 13.28
N ALA A 337 -0.11 22.14 12.27
CA ALA A 337 -0.42 23.57 12.22
C ALA A 337 -1.15 23.85 10.89
N LYS A 338 -2.43 24.15 10.97
CA LYS A 338 -3.25 24.44 9.80
C LYS A 338 -3.17 25.91 9.47
N PRO A 339 -2.61 26.28 8.29
CA PRO A 339 -2.52 27.67 7.89
C PRO A 339 -3.88 28.16 7.36
N PHE A 340 -4.41 29.23 7.94
CA PHE A 340 -5.63 29.87 7.50
C PHE A 340 -5.34 31.27 6.97
N LEU A 341 -5.61 31.50 5.69
CA LEU A 341 -5.48 32.78 5.04
C LEU A 341 -6.48 33.77 5.61
N GLN A 342 -6.00 34.98 5.93
CA GLN A 342 -6.81 36.03 6.61
C GLN A 342 -7.26 37.14 5.66
N ASN A 343 -6.48 37.45 4.63
CA ASN A 343 -6.74 38.54 3.70
C ASN A 343 -6.05 38.32 2.33
N ASP A 344 -6.35 39.19 1.38
CA ASP A 344 -5.77 39.15 0.04
C ASP A 344 -4.28 39.56 -0.01
N ALA A 345 -3.73 40.11 1.07
CA ALA A 345 -2.30 40.42 1.19
C ALA A 345 -1.46 39.16 1.46
N GLY A 346 -2.12 38.06 1.88
CA GLY A 346 -1.45 36.81 2.15
C GLY A 346 -1.11 36.58 3.63
N ASP A 347 -1.63 37.42 4.53
CA ASP A 347 -1.49 37.17 5.95
C ASP A 347 -2.24 35.90 6.36
N TYR A 348 -1.64 35.08 7.20
CA TYR A 348 -2.26 33.83 7.65
C TYR A 348 -2.04 33.61 9.14
N THR A 349 -2.94 32.84 9.75
CA THR A 349 -2.82 32.34 11.12
C THR A 349 -2.59 30.84 11.09
N LEU A 350 -1.86 30.33 12.10
CA LEU A 350 -1.69 28.89 12.29
C LEU A 350 -2.63 28.44 13.41
N ASP A 351 -3.49 27.49 13.08
CA ASP A 351 -4.27 26.75 14.07
C ASP A 351 -3.49 25.49 14.45
N ILE A 352 -2.94 25.46 15.66
CA ILE A 352 -2.06 24.42 16.14
C ILE A 352 -2.88 23.41 16.93
N SER A 353 -2.84 22.17 16.49
CA SER A 353 -3.47 21.04 17.19
C SER A 353 -2.49 19.88 17.30
N GLY A 354 -2.61 19.10 18.37
CA GLY A 354 -1.75 17.96 18.57
C GLY A 354 -2.23 17.01 19.65
N SER A 355 -1.78 15.78 19.55
CA SER A 355 -1.93 14.74 20.55
C SER A 355 -0.63 13.94 20.64
N SER A 356 -0.23 13.55 21.83
CA SER A 356 0.96 12.72 22.04
C SER A 356 0.66 11.22 22.06
N THR A 357 -0.61 10.84 22.09
CA THR A 357 -1.05 9.44 22.06
C THR A 357 -2.46 9.36 21.51
N MET A 358 -2.60 8.78 20.34
CA MET A 358 -3.86 8.25 19.84
C MET A 358 -3.62 6.76 19.61
N GLY A 359 -4.12 5.93 20.51
CA GLY A 359 -4.15 4.49 20.38
C GLY A 359 -5.45 4.01 19.74
#